data_646894d15b3cbfdf8350f037c9c4fda0
#
_entry.id   646894d15b3cbfdf8350f037c9c4fda0
#
_cell.length_a   1.000
_cell.length_b   1.000
_cell.length_c   1.000
_cell.angle_alpha   90.00
_cell.angle_beta   90.00
_cell.angle_gamma   90.00
#
_symmetry.space_group_name_H-M   'P 1'
#
loop_
_entity.id
_entity.type
_entity.pdbx_description
1 polymer ?
#
loop_
_entity_poly.entity_id
_entity_poly.type
_entity_poly.pdbx_seq_one_letter_code
_entity_poly.pdbx_strand_id
1 'polypeptide(L)'
;PFFQGLFSWDHMPYDDEVYAQDDTPSLVNMTSKALDLLMAQGKDKGFFLMVEAGRIDHANHYSMATRALSETLAMDRAVEETVKRVVGEEPLIIVTADHSHTLSVGGYPGRTADITGVVRGDTGWVMKADDGQPMSILRSVLMSVRF
;
A
#
# COMPACT_ATOMS: atom_id res chain seq x y z
N PRO A 1 22.15 18.34 -10.40
CA PRO A 1 22.19 18.17 -8.96
C PRO A 1 21.66 16.80 -8.56
N PHE A 2 22.27 16.19 -7.57
CA PHE A 2 21.85 14.92 -6.99
C PHE A 2 20.98 15.21 -5.76
N PHE A 3 19.86 14.50 -5.62
CA PHE A 3 18.98 14.63 -4.47
C PHE A 3 18.73 13.24 -3.85
N GLN A 4 18.83 13.16 -2.53
CA GLN A 4 18.53 11.95 -1.78
C GLN A 4 17.70 12.32 -0.54
N GLY A 5 16.59 11.60 -0.31
CA GLY A 5 15.79 11.69 0.90
C GLY A 5 15.73 10.32 1.57
N LEU A 6 16.06 10.26 2.85
CA LEU A 6 15.97 9.07 3.70
C LEU A 6 15.11 9.43 4.91
N PHE A 7 13.94 8.87 5.01
CA PHE A 7 12.92 9.25 5.99
C PHE A 7 12.67 8.17 7.05
N SER A 8 13.34 7.02 6.94
CA SER A 8 13.27 5.93 7.91
C SER A 8 14.60 5.18 7.96
N TRP A 9 14.92 4.58 9.10
CA TRP A 9 16.06 3.69 9.27
C TRP A 9 15.85 2.30 8.67
N ASP A 10 14.58 1.93 8.49
CA ASP A 10 14.14 0.68 7.91
C ASP A 10 12.99 0.98 6.95
N HIS A 11 11.97 0.16 6.90
CA HIS A 11 10.78 0.42 6.10
C HIS A 11 10.05 1.70 6.52
N MET A 12 9.50 2.41 5.55
CA MET A 12 8.58 3.50 5.84
C MET A 12 7.38 2.98 6.65
N PRO A 13 6.78 3.77 7.55
CA PRO A 13 5.57 3.36 8.26
C PRO A 13 4.42 3.09 7.28
N TYR A 14 3.40 2.36 7.71
CA TYR A 14 2.17 2.20 6.93
C TYR A 14 1.43 3.54 6.78
N ASP A 15 0.64 3.69 5.71
CA ASP A 15 -0.10 4.92 5.41
C ASP A 15 -1.00 5.37 6.57
N ASP A 16 -1.59 4.43 7.30
CA ASP A 16 -2.39 4.72 8.50
C ASP A 16 -1.56 5.26 9.68
N GLU A 17 -0.25 5.01 9.69
CA GLU A 17 0.70 5.47 10.71
C GLU A 17 1.37 6.80 10.32
N VAL A 18 1.51 7.10 9.02
CA VAL A 18 2.18 8.32 8.51
C VAL A 18 1.51 9.58 9.06
N TYR A 19 0.19 9.61 9.09
CA TYR A 19 -0.57 10.77 9.59
C TYR A 19 -0.43 11.01 11.10
N ALA A 20 0.12 10.05 11.84
CA ALA A 20 0.43 10.19 13.26
C ALA A 20 1.85 10.72 13.51
N GLN A 21 2.67 10.88 12.46
CA GLN A 21 4.06 11.31 12.53
C GLN A 21 4.25 12.59 11.71
N ASP A 22 4.57 13.69 12.39
CA ASP A 22 4.66 15.03 11.76
C ASP A 22 5.81 15.17 10.76
N ASP A 23 6.81 14.30 10.79
CA ASP A 23 8.06 14.39 10.01
C ASP A 23 8.19 13.34 8.89
N THR A 24 7.22 12.44 8.76
CA THR A 24 7.27 11.36 7.77
C THR A 24 6.42 11.70 6.55
N PRO A 25 7.00 11.82 5.35
CA PRO A 25 6.24 12.12 4.14
C PRO A 25 5.43 10.91 3.68
N SER A 26 4.20 11.17 3.21
CA SER A 26 3.38 10.16 2.54
C SER A 26 3.94 9.80 1.15
N LEU A 27 3.47 8.69 0.58
CA LEU A 27 3.81 8.30 -0.80
C LEU A 27 3.44 9.42 -1.80
N VAL A 28 2.31 10.08 -1.60
CA VAL A 28 1.89 11.22 -2.42
C VAL A 28 2.90 12.37 -2.32
N ASN A 29 3.33 12.72 -1.11
CA ASN A 29 4.29 13.81 -0.89
C ASN A 29 5.64 13.53 -1.52
N MET A 30 6.14 12.29 -1.39
CA MET A 30 7.41 11.88 -2.00
C MET A 30 7.32 11.89 -3.53
N THR A 31 6.23 11.34 -4.10
CA THR A 31 5.99 11.31 -5.54
C THR A 31 5.87 12.75 -6.10
N SER A 32 5.10 13.60 -5.44
CA SER A 32 4.95 15.01 -5.83
C SER A 32 6.28 15.74 -5.84
N LYS A 33 7.10 15.53 -4.80
CA LYS A 33 8.42 16.18 -4.72
C LYS A 33 9.38 15.67 -5.78
N ALA A 34 9.35 14.36 -6.07
CA ALA A 34 10.15 13.78 -7.15
C ALA A 34 9.77 14.38 -8.52
N LEU A 35 8.47 14.51 -8.79
CA LEU A 35 7.97 15.15 -10.01
C LEU A 35 8.42 16.60 -10.11
N ASP A 36 8.30 17.41 -9.05
CA ASP A 36 8.78 18.79 -9.03
C ASP A 36 10.24 18.91 -9.46
N LEU A 37 11.09 18.05 -8.91
CA LEU A 37 12.52 18.04 -9.19
C LEU A 37 12.83 17.59 -10.62
N LEU A 38 12.20 16.52 -11.08
CA LEU A 38 12.44 15.92 -12.39
C LEU A 38 11.89 16.77 -13.52
N MET A 39 10.69 17.33 -13.37
CA MET A 39 10.10 18.25 -14.35
C MET A 39 10.93 19.53 -14.49
N ALA A 40 11.46 20.06 -13.38
CA ALA A 40 12.34 21.23 -13.43
C ALA A 40 13.65 20.98 -14.16
N GLN A 41 14.20 19.75 -14.07
CA GLN A 41 15.51 19.37 -14.64
C GLN A 41 15.40 18.74 -16.04
N GLY A 42 14.29 18.07 -16.32
CA GLY A 42 14.09 17.27 -17.54
C GLY A 42 13.52 18.01 -18.73
N LYS A 43 13.41 19.35 -18.70
CA LYS A 43 12.72 20.20 -19.68
C LYS A 43 12.97 19.84 -21.16
N ASP A 44 14.19 19.46 -21.51
CA ASP A 44 14.58 19.21 -22.91
C ASP A 44 14.79 17.72 -23.23
N LYS A 45 14.87 16.85 -22.22
CA LYS A 45 15.27 15.44 -22.39
C LYS A 45 14.24 14.46 -21.82
N GLY A 46 13.22 14.96 -21.14
CA GLY A 46 12.31 14.14 -20.35
C GLY A 46 12.99 13.52 -19.12
N PHE A 47 12.28 12.62 -18.46
CA PHE A 47 12.78 11.89 -17.29
C PHE A 47 12.10 10.53 -17.17
N PHE A 48 12.69 9.67 -16.38
CA PHE A 48 12.11 8.41 -15.91
C PHE A 48 11.93 8.48 -14.39
N LEU A 49 10.74 8.17 -13.91
CA LEU A 49 10.43 8.06 -12.49
C LEU A 49 9.82 6.69 -12.22
N MET A 50 10.38 5.97 -11.26
CA MET A 50 9.80 4.77 -10.69
C MET A 50 9.34 5.05 -9.26
N VAL A 51 8.12 4.67 -8.95
CA VAL A 51 7.51 4.81 -7.61
C VAL A 51 7.03 3.44 -7.18
N GLU A 52 7.36 3.04 -5.97
CA GLU A 52 6.94 1.77 -5.40
C GLU A 52 6.07 1.99 -4.14
N ALA A 53 4.94 1.32 -4.09
CA ALA A 53 4.09 1.21 -2.92
C ALA A 53 4.38 -0.10 -2.17
N GLY A 54 5.62 -0.27 -1.72
CA GLY A 54 6.15 -1.53 -1.20
C GLY A 54 5.45 -2.08 0.04
N ARG A 55 4.70 -1.24 0.78
CA ARG A 55 4.00 -1.68 1.99
C ARG A 55 2.72 -2.47 1.71
N ILE A 56 2.18 -2.45 0.49
CA ILE A 56 1.07 -3.33 0.08
C ILE A 56 1.48 -4.80 0.27
N ASP A 57 2.65 -5.18 -0.25
CA ASP A 57 3.19 -6.53 -0.13
C ASP A 57 3.44 -6.92 1.33
N HIS A 58 4.10 -6.04 2.10
CA HIS A 58 4.34 -6.29 3.52
C HIS A 58 3.03 -6.49 4.31
N ALA A 59 2.01 -5.69 4.06
CA ALA A 59 0.72 -5.86 4.71
C ALA A 59 0.08 -7.22 4.36
N ASN A 60 0.23 -7.67 3.12
CA ASN A 60 -0.22 -8.99 2.69
C ASN A 60 0.57 -10.10 3.37
N HIS A 61 1.89 -10.02 3.47
CA HIS A 61 2.74 -10.99 4.18
C HIS A 61 2.35 -11.16 5.65
N TYR A 62 1.94 -10.08 6.30
CA TYR A 62 1.48 -10.11 7.70
C TYR A 62 -0.03 -10.37 7.85
N SER A 63 -0.74 -10.71 6.79
CA SER A 63 -2.20 -10.95 6.80
C SER A 63 -3.03 -9.76 7.30
N MET A 64 -2.55 -8.54 7.06
CA MET A 64 -3.20 -7.29 7.46
C MET A 64 -4.04 -6.73 6.31
N ALA A 65 -5.19 -7.36 6.02
CA ALA A 65 -6.02 -7.01 4.86
C ALA A 65 -6.41 -5.51 4.84
N THR A 66 -6.80 -4.95 5.99
CA THR A 66 -7.15 -3.52 6.08
C THR A 66 -5.99 -2.63 5.68
N ARG A 67 -4.75 -2.94 6.13
CA ARG A 67 -3.56 -2.19 5.75
C ARG A 67 -3.20 -2.37 4.28
N ALA A 68 -3.31 -3.59 3.74
CA ALA A 68 -3.07 -3.82 2.31
C ALA A 68 -4.00 -2.98 1.43
N LEU A 69 -5.28 -2.86 1.81
CA LEU A 69 -6.25 -2.00 1.13
C LEU A 69 -5.92 -0.51 1.32
N SER A 70 -5.54 -0.08 2.51
CA SER A 70 -5.15 1.31 2.79
C SER A 70 -3.91 1.72 1.97
N GLU A 71 -2.89 0.86 1.92
CA GLU A 71 -1.69 1.08 1.11
C GLU A 71 -2.00 1.14 -0.40
N THR A 72 -2.94 0.30 -0.86
CA THR A 72 -3.41 0.35 -2.26
C THR A 72 -4.09 1.70 -2.56
N LEU A 73 -4.89 2.22 -1.63
CA LEU A 73 -5.48 3.55 -1.77
C LEU A 73 -4.43 4.67 -1.70
N ALA A 74 -3.35 4.49 -0.92
CA ALA A 74 -2.24 5.44 -0.91
C ALA A 74 -1.53 5.49 -2.27
N MET A 75 -1.33 4.33 -2.91
CA MET A 75 -0.82 4.25 -4.28
C MET A 75 -1.75 4.91 -5.29
N ASP A 76 -3.06 4.65 -5.21
CA ASP A 76 -4.07 5.25 -6.08
C ASP A 76 -4.04 6.78 -6.01
N ARG A 77 -3.96 7.35 -4.79
CA ARG A 77 -3.79 8.79 -4.59
C ARG A 77 -2.50 9.33 -5.21
N ALA A 78 -1.38 8.59 -5.14
CA ALA A 78 -0.13 9.01 -5.75
C ALA A 78 -0.20 8.99 -7.28
N VAL A 79 -0.89 8.01 -7.87
CA VAL A 79 -1.18 7.94 -9.31
C VAL A 79 -2.08 9.11 -9.72
N GLU A 80 -3.16 9.36 -8.98
CA GLU A 80 -4.09 10.48 -9.25
C GLU A 80 -3.35 11.83 -9.24
N GLU A 81 -2.51 12.06 -8.24
CA GLU A 81 -1.70 13.28 -8.14
C GLU A 81 -0.71 13.39 -9.31
N THR A 82 -0.09 12.28 -9.70
CA THR A 82 0.80 12.24 -10.87
C THR A 82 0.06 12.65 -12.13
N VAL A 83 -1.10 12.03 -12.40
CA VAL A 83 -1.91 12.33 -13.59
C VAL A 83 -2.29 13.82 -13.64
N LYS A 84 -2.71 14.40 -12.50
CA LYS A 84 -3.05 15.84 -12.44
C LYS A 84 -1.88 16.74 -12.80
N ARG A 85 -0.67 16.40 -12.38
CA ARG A 85 0.54 17.21 -12.58
C ARG A 85 1.10 17.17 -13.99
N VAL A 86 0.92 16.05 -14.69
CA VAL A 86 1.48 15.86 -16.03
C VAL A 86 0.49 16.10 -17.15
N VAL A 87 -0.66 16.70 -16.85
CA VAL A 87 -1.64 17.09 -17.88
C VAL A 87 -1.00 18.04 -18.89
N GLY A 88 -1.07 17.66 -20.17
CA GLY A 88 -0.50 18.46 -21.28
C GLY A 88 0.94 18.12 -21.66
N GLU A 89 1.61 17.20 -20.93
CA GLU A 89 3.01 16.84 -21.17
C GLU A 89 3.17 15.52 -21.97
N GLU A 90 2.10 14.88 -22.39
CA GLU A 90 2.08 13.58 -23.11
C GLU A 90 2.92 12.48 -22.41
N PRO A 91 2.77 12.24 -21.12
CA PRO A 91 3.56 11.25 -20.40
C PRO A 91 3.10 9.83 -20.74
N LEU A 92 4.01 8.86 -20.65
CA LEU A 92 3.65 7.46 -20.51
C LEU A 92 3.60 7.10 -19.03
N ILE A 93 2.41 6.75 -18.51
CA ILE A 93 2.23 6.28 -17.14
C ILE A 93 1.89 4.79 -17.20
N ILE A 94 2.66 3.97 -16.50
CA ILE A 94 2.43 2.53 -16.37
C ILE A 94 2.21 2.22 -14.91
N VAL A 95 1.07 1.59 -14.59
CA VAL A 95 0.76 1.10 -13.24
C VAL A 95 0.64 -0.42 -13.32
N THR A 96 1.41 -1.12 -12.52
CA THR A 96 1.43 -2.59 -12.50
C THR A 96 1.80 -3.11 -11.12
N ALA A 97 1.51 -4.37 -10.85
CA ALA A 97 2.13 -5.11 -9.76
C ALA A 97 3.39 -5.83 -10.30
N ASP A 98 4.36 -6.05 -9.45
CA ASP A 98 5.54 -6.89 -9.70
C ASP A 98 5.20 -8.38 -9.63
N HIS A 99 4.27 -8.75 -8.73
CA HIS A 99 3.67 -10.08 -8.58
C HIS A 99 2.29 -9.97 -7.93
N SER A 100 1.56 -11.08 -7.89
CA SER A 100 0.34 -11.22 -7.10
C SER A 100 0.66 -11.70 -5.69
N HIS A 101 -0.36 -11.65 -4.80
CA HIS A 101 -0.23 -12.21 -3.46
C HIS A 101 -1.41 -13.12 -3.14
N THR A 102 -1.16 -14.15 -2.30
CA THR A 102 -2.24 -15.00 -1.83
C THR A 102 -3.17 -14.24 -0.91
N LEU A 103 -4.46 -14.35 -1.15
CA LEU A 103 -5.51 -13.80 -0.31
C LEU A 103 -6.56 -14.91 -0.09
N SER A 104 -6.94 -15.15 1.15
CA SER A 104 -7.96 -16.13 1.50
C SER A 104 -9.05 -15.50 2.36
N VAL A 105 -10.27 -16.03 2.23
CA VAL A 105 -11.39 -15.67 3.10
C VAL A 105 -11.45 -16.66 4.24
N GLY A 106 -11.32 -16.14 5.47
CA GLY A 106 -11.37 -16.94 6.70
C GLY A 106 -12.81 -17.23 7.11
N GLY A 107 -13.08 -18.46 7.54
CA GLY A 107 -14.38 -18.88 8.04
C GLY A 107 -15.52 -18.81 7.01
N TYR A 108 -16.73 -18.58 7.49
CA TYR A 108 -17.94 -18.45 6.67
C TYR A 108 -18.68 -17.14 7.01
N PRO A 109 -18.11 -15.97 6.68
CA PRO A 109 -18.75 -14.70 6.97
C PRO A 109 -20.05 -14.55 6.17
N GLY A 110 -21.04 -13.87 6.76
CA GLY A 110 -22.25 -13.49 6.05
C GLY A 110 -21.95 -12.60 4.84
N ARG A 111 -22.82 -12.60 3.83
CA ARG A 111 -22.63 -11.83 2.58
C ARG A 111 -22.48 -10.30 2.80
N THR A 112 -23.03 -9.80 3.90
CA THR A 112 -23.00 -8.37 4.27
C THR A 112 -21.93 -8.04 5.31
N ALA A 113 -21.07 -9.01 5.65
CA ALA A 113 -19.99 -8.79 6.59
C ALA A 113 -18.95 -7.82 5.99
N ASP A 114 -18.43 -6.95 6.82
CA ASP A 114 -17.32 -6.07 6.45
C ASP A 114 -16.08 -6.94 6.17
N ILE A 115 -15.59 -6.91 4.94
CA ILE A 115 -14.42 -7.71 4.50
C ILE A 115 -13.14 -7.36 5.26
N THR A 116 -13.06 -6.18 5.87
CA THR A 116 -11.93 -5.75 6.71
C THR A 116 -12.13 -6.15 8.17
N GLY A 117 -13.28 -6.71 8.51
CA GLY A 117 -13.65 -7.11 9.85
C GLY A 117 -13.16 -8.49 10.26
N VAL A 118 -13.69 -8.96 11.38
CA VAL A 118 -13.42 -10.28 11.93
C VAL A 118 -14.57 -11.25 11.63
N VAL A 119 -14.25 -12.54 11.50
CA VAL A 119 -15.25 -13.59 11.29
C VAL A 119 -16.12 -13.72 12.54
N ARG A 120 -17.44 -13.64 12.35
CA ARG A 120 -18.42 -13.84 13.41
C ARG A 120 -19.30 -15.04 13.08
N GLY A 121 -19.56 -15.87 14.07
CA GLY A 121 -20.55 -16.94 13.97
C GLY A 121 -21.98 -16.41 14.02
N ASP A 122 -22.96 -17.25 13.76
CA ASP A 122 -24.41 -16.92 13.68
C ASP A 122 -24.96 -16.23 14.96
N THR A 123 -24.35 -16.52 16.11
CA THR A 123 -24.72 -15.92 17.39
C THR A 123 -23.89 -14.69 17.75
N GLY A 124 -23.05 -14.17 16.79
CA GLY A 124 -22.25 -12.97 16.97
C GLY A 124 -20.91 -13.17 17.68
N TRP A 125 -20.59 -14.40 18.16
CA TRP A 125 -19.27 -14.67 18.74
C TRP A 125 -18.16 -14.51 17.72
N VAL A 126 -17.00 -14.01 18.13
CA VAL A 126 -15.82 -13.82 17.27
C VAL A 126 -15.06 -15.14 17.16
N MET A 127 -14.88 -15.61 15.92
CA MET A 127 -14.05 -16.79 15.64
C MET A 127 -12.58 -16.45 15.92
N LYS A 128 -11.86 -17.39 16.55
CA LYS A 128 -10.45 -17.23 16.84
C LYS A 128 -9.62 -18.13 15.94
N ALA A 129 -8.43 -17.66 15.57
CA ALA A 129 -7.40 -18.46 14.92
C ALA A 129 -6.67 -19.33 15.96
N ASP A 130 -5.78 -20.21 15.51
CA ASP A 130 -5.04 -21.15 16.38
C ASP A 130 -4.15 -20.45 17.41
N ASP A 131 -3.75 -19.21 17.15
CA ASP A 131 -3.00 -18.35 18.07
C ASP A 131 -3.89 -17.65 19.11
N GLY A 132 -5.21 -17.92 19.09
CA GLY A 132 -6.20 -17.33 20.00
C GLY A 132 -6.64 -15.89 19.63
N GLN A 133 -6.10 -15.30 18.59
CA GLN A 133 -6.48 -13.96 18.12
C GLN A 133 -7.77 -13.99 17.27
N PRO A 134 -8.52 -12.88 17.19
CA PRO A 134 -9.65 -12.77 16.31
C PRO A 134 -9.28 -13.11 14.85
N MET A 135 -10.03 -14.00 14.23
CA MET A 135 -9.81 -14.36 12.83
C MET A 135 -10.32 -13.26 11.91
N SER A 136 -9.46 -12.67 11.10
CA SER A 136 -9.85 -11.74 10.05
C SER A 136 -10.58 -12.44 8.92
N ILE A 137 -11.57 -11.77 8.32
CA ILE A 137 -12.31 -12.31 7.16
C ILE A 137 -11.37 -12.45 5.96
N LEU A 138 -10.59 -11.41 5.65
CA LEU A 138 -9.52 -11.51 4.66
C LEU A 138 -8.19 -11.85 5.32
N ARG A 139 -7.54 -12.88 4.83
CA ARG A 139 -6.20 -13.31 5.27
C ARG A 139 -5.31 -13.53 4.06
N SER A 140 -4.12 -12.98 4.09
CA SER A 140 -3.03 -13.50 3.25
C SER A 140 -2.39 -14.70 3.96
N VAL A 141 -2.09 -15.73 3.21
CA VAL A 141 -1.46 -16.94 3.76
C VAL A 141 0.05 -16.77 3.63
N LEU A 142 0.74 -16.68 4.77
CA LEU A 142 2.19 -16.81 4.80
C LEU A 142 2.53 -18.26 4.45
N MET A 143 2.99 -18.51 3.22
CA MET A 143 3.78 -19.71 2.95
C MET A 143 5.19 -19.44 3.48
N SER A 144 5.44 -19.82 4.72
CA SER A 144 6.80 -19.92 5.22
C SER A 144 7.46 -21.15 4.57
N VAL A 145 8.18 -20.93 3.46
CA VAL A 145 9.14 -21.92 2.96
C VAL A 145 10.41 -21.70 3.77
N ARG A 146 10.63 -22.54 4.77
CA ARG A 146 11.95 -22.66 5.41
C ARG A 146 12.78 -23.62 4.54
N PHE A 147 13.83 -23.09 3.95
CA PHE A 147 14.93 -23.88 3.36
C PHE A 147 15.89 -24.29 4.49
#